data_730f9c6dea0b4202d040d6edded6dc32
#
_entry.id   730f9c6dea0b4202d040d6edded6dc32
#
_cell.length_a   1.000
_cell.length_b   1.000
_cell.length_c   1.000
_cell.angle_alpha   90.00
_cell.angle_beta   90.00
_cell.angle_gamma   90.00
#
_symmetry.space_group_name_H-M   'P 1'
#
loop_
_entity.id
_entity.type
_entity.pdbx_description
1 polymer ?
#
loop_
_entity_poly.entity_id
_entity_poly.type
_entity_poly.pdbx_seq_one_letter_code
_entity_poly.pdbx_strand_id
1 'polypeptide(L)'
;MEQNVVLEMRDISKNFTGVRALSHVDFTLRKGEIHALMGENGAGKSTLIKVLTGVHEFESGSIHMNGENKDIINHSPQEAQANGISTVYQEVNLCPNLTVAENLFIGREPRNKVGMINWKEMNARSAKLLESLNINVPPTQMLDECSVAIQQMIAI
;
A
#
# COMPACT_ATOMS: atom_id res chain seq x y z
N MET A 1 -8.69 -3.64 -29.74
CA MET A 1 -9.33 -3.71 -28.40
C MET A 1 -8.28 -3.21 -27.44
N GLU A 2 -8.39 -1.97 -26.98
CA GLU A 2 -7.51 -1.42 -25.95
C GLU A 2 -7.74 -2.23 -24.70
N GLN A 3 -6.76 -3.01 -24.32
CA GLN A 3 -6.76 -3.73 -23.07
C GLN A 3 -6.78 -2.70 -21.95
N ASN A 4 -7.71 -2.84 -21.02
CA ASN A 4 -7.97 -1.98 -19.86
C ASN A 4 -6.70 -1.88 -18.98
N VAL A 5 -5.73 -1.06 -19.38
CA VAL A 5 -4.51 -0.79 -18.62
C VAL A 5 -4.89 0.04 -17.40
N VAL A 6 -4.57 -0.45 -16.19
CA VAL A 6 -4.84 0.27 -14.94
C VAL A 6 -3.61 1.00 -14.41
N LEU A 7 -2.41 0.55 -14.79
CA LEU A 7 -1.14 1.18 -14.43
C LEU A 7 -0.15 1.00 -15.57
N GLU A 8 0.51 2.06 -15.95
CA GLU A 8 1.61 2.05 -16.91
C GLU A 8 2.73 2.94 -16.40
N MET A 9 3.93 2.37 -16.32
CA MET A 9 5.17 3.06 -16.02
C MET A 9 6.04 2.95 -17.26
N ARG A 10 6.54 4.07 -17.79
CA ARG A 10 7.34 4.13 -18.99
C ARG A 10 8.68 4.80 -18.73
N ASP A 11 9.75 4.17 -19.18
CA ASP A 11 11.13 4.72 -19.19
C ASP A 11 11.61 5.17 -17.79
N ILE A 12 11.19 4.46 -16.75
CA ILE A 12 11.51 4.82 -15.37
C ILE A 12 12.98 4.59 -15.07
N SER A 13 13.68 5.65 -14.66
CA SER A 13 15.07 5.59 -14.23
C SER A 13 15.24 6.18 -12.82
N LYS A 14 16.07 5.48 -12.01
CA LYS A 14 16.42 5.89 -10.65
C LYS A 14 17.85 5.54 -10.32
N ASN A 15 18.62 6.55 -9.90
CA ASN A 15 19.95 6.35 -9.36
C ASN A 15 19.97 6.64 -7.86
N PHE A 16 20.76 5.87 -7.12
CA PHE A 16 21.22 6.20 -5.77
C PHE A 16 22.72 6.46 -5.85
N THR A 17 23.31 7.07 -4.83
CA THR A 17 24.73 7.39 -4.80
C THR A 17 25.59 6.18 -5.20
N GLY A 18 26.14 6.22 -6.42
CA GLY A 18 27.00 5.18 -6.98
C GLY A 18 26.30 3.92 -7.53
N VAL A 19 24.98 3.83 -7.50
CA VAL A 19 24.24 2.66 -7.99
C VAL A 19 23.04 3.07 -8.84
N ARG A 20 22.99 2.58 -10.09
CA ARG A 20 21.81 2.68 -10.93
C ARG A 20 20.82 1.58 -10.55
N ALA A 21 19.77 1.94 -9.83
CA ALA A 21 18.78 0.98 -9.33
C ALA A 21 17.69 0.65 -10.36
N LEU A 22 17.30 1.62 -11.19
CA LEU A 22 16.39 1.43 -12.33
C LEU A 22 17.00 2.11 -13.57
N SER A 23 16.89 1.48 -14.71
CA SER A 23 17.40 1.99 -15.98
C SER A 23 16.39 1.71 -17.08
N HIS A 24 15.66 2.76 -17.50
CA HIS A 24 14.68 2.69 -18.61
C HIS A 24 13.69 1.52 -18.44
N VAL A 25 13.09 1.42 -17.24
CA VAL A 25 12.20 0.31 -16.89
C VAL A 25 10.77 0.63 -17.29
N ASP A 26 10.17 -0.29 -18.05
CA ASP A 26 8.76 -0.27 -18.39
C ASP A 26 8.00 -1.30 -17.58
N PHE A 27 6.79 -0.95 -17.13
CA PHE A 27 5.90 -1.84 -16.41
C PHE A 27 4.45 -1.53 -16.76
N THR A 28 3.67 -2.55 -17.07
CA THR A 28 2.26 -2.40 -17.41
C THR A 28 1.42 -3.40 -16.65
N LEU A 29 0.35 -2.94 -15.99
CA LEU A 29 -0.63 -3.76 -15.29
C LEU A 29 -2.02 -3.55 -15.88
N ARG A 30 -2.75 -4.64 -16.12
CA ARG A 30 -4.10 -4.61 -16.70
C ARG A 30 -5.15 -4.93 -15.64
N LYS A 31 -6.36 -4.50 -15.88
CA LYS A 31 -7.49 -4.75 -14.98
C LYS A 31 -7.71 -6.25 -14.77
N GLY A 32 -7.74 -6.67 -13.50
CA GLY A 32 -7.93 -8.07 -13.12
C GLY A 32 -6.69 -8.96 -13.32
N GLU A 33 -5.54 -8.37 -13.69
CA GLU A 33 -4.28 -9.09 -13.83
C GLU A 33 -3.61 -9.30 -12.47
N ILE A 34 -3.03 -10.49 -12.28
CA ILE A 34 -2.06 -10.77 -11.21
C ILE A 34 -0.68 -10.81 -11.88
N HIS A 35 0.13 -9.82 -11.58
CA HIS A 35 1.45 -9.65 -12.19
C HIS A 35 2.57 -9.99 -11.20
N ALA A 36 3.41 -10.98 -11.52
CA ALA A 36 4.56 -11.36 -10.70
C ALA A 36 5.81 -10.59 -11.13
N LEU A 37 6.36 -9.76 -10.23
CA LEU A 37 7.62 -9.07 -10.45
C LEU A 37 8.78 -9.94 -9.93
N MET A 38 9.49 -10.60 -10.85
CA MET A 38 10.55 -11.55 -10.53
C MET A 38 11.95 -10.99 -10.85
N GLY A 39 12.97 -11.49 -10.17
CA GLY A 39 14.37 -11.11 -10.37
C GLY A 39 15.23 -11.37 -9.12
N GLU A 40 16.53 -11.30 -9.27
CA GLU A 40 17.49 -11.48 -8.17
C GLU A 40 17.40 -10.38 -7.10
N ASN A 41 18.04 -10.61 -5.96
CA ASN A 41 18.18 -9.56 -4.95
C ASN A 41 19.03 -8.43 -5.51
N GLY A 42 18.55 -7.20 -5.34
CA GLY A 42 19.21 -6.03 -5.94
C GLY A 42 18.76 -5.68 -7.38
N ALA A 43 17.89 -6.48 -8.02
CA ALA A 43 17.41 -6.22 -9.39
C ALA A 43 16.45 -5.02 -9.53
N GLY A 44 16.26 -4.19 -8.49
CA GLY A 44 15.44 -2.98 -8.54
C GLY A 44 13.95 -3.17 -8.25
N LYS A 45 13.46 -4.40 -7.99
CA LYS A 45 12.04 -4.67 -7.73
C LYS A 45 11.42 -3.78 -6.66
N SER A 46 12.03 -3.75 -5.47
CA SER A 46 11.56 -2.92 -4.36
C SER A 46 11.71 -1.42 -4.65
N THR A 47 12.69 -1.03 -5.45
CA THR A 47 12.86 0.36 -5.88
C THR A 47 11.73 0.78 -6.81
N LEU A 48 11.32 -0.08 -7.76
CA LEU A 48 10.19 0.20 -8.65
C LEU A 48 8.90 0.41 -7.87
N ILE A 49 8.61 -0.46 -6.90
CA ILE A 49 7.44 -0.31 -6.02
C ILE A 49 7.54 0.97 -5.17
N LYS A 50 8.71 1.29 -4.64
CA LYS A 50 8.93 2.53 -3.86
C LYS A 50 8.81 3.79 -4.70
N VAL A 51 9.17 3.76 -5.98
CA VAL A 51 8.90 4.84 -6.93
C VAL A 51 7.40 4.98 -7.16
N LEU A 52 6.71 3.89 -7.45
CA LEU A 52 5.26 3.88 -7.66
C LEU A 52 4.49 4.44 -6.45
N THR A 53 4.95 4.12 -5.25
CA THR A 53 4.30 4.56 -3.99
C THR A 53 4.77 5.91 -3.47
N GLY A 54 5.65 6.61 -4.20
CA GLY A 54 6.13 7.94 -3.80
C GLY A 54 7.10 7.95 -2.61
N VAL A 55 7.65 6.79 -2.24
CA VAL A 55 8.74 6.70 -1.23
C VAL A 55 10.06 7.19 -1.83
N HIS A 56 10.24 6.99 -3.14
CA HIS A 56 11.38 7.48 -3.88
C HIS A 56 10.91 8.26 -5.10
N GLU A 57 11.51 9.42 -5.35
CA GLU A 57 11.37 10.13 -6.60
C GLU A 57 12.16 9.41 -7.69
N PHE A 58 11.66 9.43 -8.93
CA PHE A 58 12.37 8.95 -10.11
C PHE A 58 12.97 10.13 -10.89
N GLU A 59 13.98 9.88 -11.70
CA GLU A 59 14.74 10.92 -12.43
C GLU A 59 14.19 11.16 -13.81
N SER A 60 13.69 10.12 -14.46
CA SER A 60 13.05 10.20 -15.77
C SER A 60 11.98 9.13 -15.93
N GLY A 61 11.10 9.35 -16.89
CA GLY A 61 9.98 8.48 -17.21
C GLY A 61 8.64 9.09 -16.88
N SER A 62 7.58 8.30 -16.99
CA SER A 62 6.21 8.70 -16.69
C SER A 62 5.42 7.56 -16.07
N ILE A 63 4.42 7.91 -15.25
CA ILE A 63 3.49 6.96 -14.63
C ILE A 63 2.07 7.40 -14.96
N HIS A 64 1.29 6.50 -15.56
CA HIS A 64 -0.10 6.74 -15.95
C HIS A 64 -1.01 5.72 -15.29
N MET A 65 -2.22 6.14 -14.91
CA MET A 65 -3.25 5.25 -14.37
C MET A 65 -4.53 5.30 -15.17
N ASN A 66 -5.23 4.16 -15.21
CA ASN A 66 -6.55 4.01 -15.84
C ASN A 66 -6.61 4.41 -17.32
N GLY A 67 -5.50 4.34 -18.04
CA GLY A 67 -5.41 4.75 -19.44
C GLY A 67 -5.49 6.27 -19.66
N GLU A 68 -5.36 7.05 -18.60
CA GLU A 68 -5.31 8.51 -18.70
C GLU A 68 -3.93 8.96 -19.17
N ASN A 69 -3.90 9.94 -20.07
CA ASN A 69 -2.63 10.55 -20.55
C ASN A 69 -2.06 11.59 -19.56
N LYS A 70 -2.47 11.53 -18.32
CA LYS A 70 -1.99 12.43 -17.28
C LYS A 70 -0.96 11.71 -16.42
N ASP A 71 0.23 12.28 -16.34
CA ASP A 71 1.26 11.79 -15.44
C ASP A 71 0.82 11.88 -13.99
N ILE A 72 1.01 10.78 -13.26
CA ILE A 72 0.80 10.72 -11.83
C ILE A 72 2.17 10.68 -11.16
N ILE A 73 2.44 11.64 -10.31
CA ILE A 73 3.61 11.66 -9.44
C ILE A 73 3.11 11.56 -8.01
N ASN A 74 3.37 10.45 -7.37
CA ASN A 74 3.09 10.29 -5.96
C ASN A 74 4.30 10.80 -5.16
N HIS A 75 4.09 11.73 -4.24
CA HIS A 75 5.13 12.26 -3.34
C HIS A 75 5.09 11.61 -1.96
N SER A 76 4.13 10.72 -1.73
CA SER A 76 3.98 10.00 -0.46
C SER A 76 3.13 8.75 -0.65
N PRO A 77 3.26 7.74 0.24
CA PRO A 77 2.38 6.58 0.27
C PRO A 77 0.89 6.94 0.45
N GLN A 78 0.61 8.05 1.15
CA GLN A 78 -0.76 8.55 1.35
C GLN A 78 -1.38 9.03 0.03
N GLU A 79 -0.61 9.75 -0.80
CA GLU A 79 -1.04 10.16 -2.15
C GLU A 79 -1.23 8.95 -3.05
N ALA A 80 -0.30 7.99 -3.03
CA ALA A 80 -0.44 6.74 -3.77
C ALA A 80 -1.74 6.01 -3.39
N GLN A 81 -2.05 5.94 -2.09
CA GLN A 81 -3.28 5.34 -1.60
C GLN A 81 -4.54 6.11 -2.05
N ALA A 82 -4.51 7.44 -2.05
CA ALA A 82 -5.60 8.27 -2.58
C ALA A 82 -5.82 8.03 -4.08
N ASN A 83 -4.75 7.72 -4.83
CA ASN A 83 -4.80 7.33 -6.24
C ASN A 83 -5.14 5.84 -6.47
N GLY A 84 -5.46 5.08 -5.40
CA GLY A 84 -5.89 3.68 -5.50
C GLY A 84 -4.74 2.66 -5.49
N ILE A 85 -3.50 3.07 -5.16
CA ILE A 85 -2.34 2.18 -5.04
C ILE A 85 -2.13 1.85 -3.57
N SER A 86 -2.38 0.61 -3.18
CA SER A 86 -2.11 0.11 -1.83
C SER A 86 -0.93 -0.86 -1.83
N THR A 87 -0.06 -0.76 -0.83
CA THR A 87 1.13 -1.60 -0.69
C THR A 87 1.16 -2.29 0.66
N VAL A 88 1.50 -3.58 0.64
CA VAL A 88 1.85 -4.33 1.84
C VAL A 88 3.36 -4.55 1.81
N TYR A 89 4.06 -3.99 2.77
CA TYR A 89 5.50 -4.16 2.90
C TYR A 89 5.82 -5.47 3.63
N GLN A 90 7.00 -6.01 3.38
CA GLN A 90 7.46 -7.25 4.00
C GLN A 90 7.63 -7.12 5.54
N GLU A 91 7.96 -5.92 6.03
CA GLU A 91 8.01 -5.63 7.45
C GLU A 91 6.63 -5.19 7.93
N VAL A 92 6.11 -5.97 8.87
CA VAL A 92 4.81 -5.72 9.48
C VAL A 92 4.99 -4.67 10.57
N ASN A 93 4.69 -3.40 10.26
CA ASN A 93 4.77 -2.28 11.21
C ASN A 93 3.46 -2.18 12.00
N LEU A 94 3.21 -3.16 12.87
CA LEU A 94 2.10 -3.13 13.81
C LEU A 94 2.55 -2.57 15.16
N CYS A 95 1.63 -1.93 15.87
CA CYS A 95 1.83 -1.44 17.23
C CYS A 95 1.25 -2.46 18.23
N PRO A 96 2.09 -3.29 18.88
CA PRO A 96 1.62 -4.39 19.74
C PRO A 96 0.79 -3.89 20.93
N ASN A 97 1.10 -2.71 21.44
CA ASN A 97 0.47 -2.05 22.58
C ASN A 97 -0.81 -1.27 22.22
N LEU A 98 -1.32 -1.43 21.03
CA LEU A 98 -2.60 -0.90 20.57
C LEU A 98 -3.59 -2.04 20.30
N THR A 99 -4.87 -1.73 20.33
CA THR A 99 -5.92 -2.68 19.99
C THR A 99 -5.89 -3.05 18.50
N VAL A 100 -6.55 -4.14 18.14
CA VAL A 100 -6.74 -4.55 16.75
C VAL A 100 -7.40 -3.42 15.94
N ALA A 101 -8.44 -2.78 16.47
CA ALA A 101 -9.11 -1.66 15.79
C ALA A 101 -8.20 -0.46 15.56
N GLU A 102 -7.36 -0.11 16.53
CA GLU A 102 -6.40 0.98 16.38
C GLU A 102 -5.36 0.66 15.32
N ASN A 103 -4.84 -0.56 15.28
CA ASN A 103 -3.90 -0.98 14.23
C ASN A 103 -4.53 -0.95 12.83
N LEU A 104 -5.79 -1.38 12.68
CA LEU A 104 -6.51 -1.33 11.40
C LEU A 104 -6.76 0.10 10.90
N PHE A 105 -6.85 1.09 11.79
CA PHE A 105 -7.20 2.47 11.46
C PHE A 105 -6.09 3.49 11.72
N ILE A 106 -4.87 3.07 12.02
CA ILE A 106 -3.73 3.96 12.24
C ILE A 106 -3.62 4.99 11.10
N GLY A 107 -3.61 6.30 11.46
CA GLY A 107 -3.50 7.41 10.53
C GLY A 107 -4.76 7.72 9.71
N ARG A 108 -5.85 6.95 9.88
CA ARG A 108 -7.16 7.13 9.20
C ARG A 108 -8.34 6.89 10.12
N GLU A 109 -8.16 7.21 11.41
CA GLU A 109 -9.21 7.02 12.42
C GLU A 109 -10.47 7.82 12.05
N PRO A 110 -11.67 7.21 12.13
CA PRO A 110 -12.91 7.94 11.92
C PRO A 110 -13.06 8.99 13.01
N ARG A 111 -13.36 10.24 12.61
CA ARG A 111 -13.50 11.37 13.53
C ARG A 111 -14.94 11.86 13.56
N ASN A 112 -15.36 12.32 14.72
CA ASN A 112 -16.67 12.96 14.91
C ASN A 112 -16.62 14.43 14.38
N LYS A 113 -17.78 15.12 14.42
CA LYS A 113 -17.91 16.51 13.97
C LYS A 113 -17.02 17.50 14.73
N VAL A 114 -16.50 17.12 15.90
CA VAL A 114 -15.64 17.95 16.77
C VAL A 114 -14.15 17.59 16.59
N GLY A 115 -13.83 16.63 15.67
CA GLY A 115 -12.46 16.22 15.37
C GLY A 115 -11.88 15.12 16.26
N MET A 116 -12.63 14.65 17.27
CA MET A 116 -12.20 13.55 18.15
C MET A 116 -12.44 12.19 17.48
N ILE A 117 -11.63 11.18 17.86
CA ILE A 117 -11.78 9.80 17.37
C ILE A 117 -13.16 9.26 17.75
N ASN A 118 -13.87 8.72 16.76
CA ASN A 118 -15.14 8.03 16.95
C ASN A 118 -14.89 6.53 17.20
N TRP A 119 -14.58 6.18 18.42
CA TRP A 119 -14.30 4.81 18.86
C TRP A 119 -15.41 3.81 18.51
N LYS A 120 -16.67 4.23 18.67
CA LYS A 120 -17.82 3.36 18.35
C LYS A 120 -17.84 3.00 16.87
N GLU A 121 -17.64 3.97 16.01
CA GLU A 121 -17.60 3.75 14.56
C GLU A 121 -16.37 2.94 14.15
N MET A 122 -15.20 3.24 14.72
CA MET A 122 -13.96 2.52 14.46
C MET A 122 -14.10 1.04 14.80
N ASN A 123 -14.59 0.72 16.00
CA ASN A 123 -14.81 -0.66 16.42
C ASN A 123 -15.86 -1.38 15.57
N ALA A 124 -16.95 -0.71 15.19
CA ALA A 124 -17.98 -1.29 14.33
C ALA A 124 -17.47 -1.60 12.92
N ARG A 125 -16.67 -0.71 12.33
CA ARG A 125 -16.03 -0.94 11.03
C ARG A 125 -14.98 -2.05 11.09
N SER A 126 -14.17 -2.07 12.16
CA SER A 126 -13.19 -3.15 12.41
C SER A 126 -13.87 -4.51 12.54
N ALA A 127 -14.96 -4.60 13.30
CA ALA A 127 -15.69 -5.85 13.46
C ALA A 127 -16.19 -6.41 12.12
N LYS A 128 -16.78 -5.56 11.27
CA LYS A 128 -17.25 -5.97 9.93
C LYS A 128 -16.09 -6.43 9.04
N LEU A 129 -14.95 -5.75 9.09
CA LEU A 129 -13.77 -6.15 8.31
C LEU A 129 -13.25 -7.51 8.78
N LEU A 130 -13.07 -7.70 10.08
CA LEU A 130 -12.61 -8.95 10.66
C LEU A 130 -13.55 -10.12 10.32
N GLU A 131 -14.86 -9.89 10.39
CA GLU A 131 -15.88 -10.88 9.98
C GLU A 131 -15.75 -11.24 8.51
N SER A 132 -15.57 -10.27 7.62
CA SER A 132 -15.42 -10.50 6.18
C SER A 132 -14.16 -11.32 5.82
N LEU A 133 -13.15 -11.27 6.66
CA LEU A 133 -11.89 -12.00 6.53
C LEU A 133 -11.87 -13.32 7.33
N ASN A 134 -12.99 -13.68 7.99
CA ASN A 134 -13.09 -14.82 8.90
C ASN A 134 -12.06 -14.80 10.04
N ILE A 135 -11.72 -13.60 10.53
CA ILE A 135 -10.83 -13.40 11.67
C ILE A 135 -11.67 -13.25 12.93
N ASN A 136 -11.65 -14.27 13.78
CA ASN A 136 -12.46 -14.29 15.01
C ASN A 136 -11.70 -13.69 16.20
N VAL A 137 -11.54 -12.37 16.19
CA VAL A 137 -10.89 -11.58 17.25
C VAL A 137 -11.70 -10.32 17.53
N PRO A 138 -11.95 -9.96 18.81
CA PRO A 138 -12.61 -8.69 19.14
C PRO A 138 -11.77 -7.49 18.67
N PRO A 139 -12.39 -6.44 18.09
CA PRO A 139 -11.67 -5.21 17.70
C PRO A 139 -10.94 -4.53 18.86
N THR A 140 -11.42 -4.72 20.07
CA THR A 140 -10.89 -4.12 21.30
C THR A 140 -9.78 -4.94 21.97
N GLN A 141 -9.47 -6.13 21.44
CA GLN A 141 -8.38 -6.94 21.96
C GLN A 141 -7.03 -6.28 21.65
N MET A 142 -6.10 -6.38 22.59
CA MET A 142 -4.73 -5.92 22.39
C MET A 142 -4.03 -6.79 21.33
N LEU A 143 -3.23 -6.16 20.48
CA LEU A 143 -2.62 -6.87 19.37
C LEU A 143 -1.55 -7.88 19.81
N ASP A 144 -0.83 -7.60 20.90
CA ASP A 144 0.18 -8.50 21.47
C ASP A 144 -0.44 -9.79 22.05
N GLU A 145 -1.73 -9.78 22.39
CA GLU A 145 -2.48 -10.97 22.80
C GLU A 145 -2.90 -11.86 21.63
N CYS A 146 -2.76 -11.37 20.40
CA CYS A 146 -3.12 -12.12 19.19
C CYS A 146 -1.97 -13.04 18.74
N SER A 147 -2.31 -14.18 18.15
CA SER A 147 -1.30 -15.05 17.52
C SER A 147 -0.58 -14.33 16.39
N VAL A 148 0.66 -14.72 16.10
CA VAL A 148 1.47 -14.16 15.01
C VAL A 148 0.74 -14.23 13.67
N ALA A 149 0.00 -15.31 13.39
CA ALA A 149 -0.78 -15.45 12.17
C ALA A 149 -1.88 -14.40 12.06
N ILE A 150 -2.59 -14.10 13.17
CA ILE A 150 -3.61 -13.06 13.22
C ILE A 150 -2.96 -11.68 13.05
N GLN A 151 -1.85 -11.41 13.71
CA GLN A 151 -1.11 -10.15 13.55
C GLN A 151 -0.72 -9.94 12.07
N GLN A 152 -0.22 -10.96 11.40
CA GLN A 152 0.10 -10.88 9.96
C GLN A 152 -1.13 -10.60 9.09
N MET A 153 -2.30 -11.20 9.40
CA MET A 153 -3.53 -10.92 8.67
C MET A 153 -4.06 -9.49 8.91
N ILE A 154 -3.85 -8.93 10.09
CA ILE A 154 -4.22 -7.55 10.42
C ILE A 154 -3.31 -6.53 9.69
N ALA A 155 -2.08 -6.92 9.35
CA ALA A 155 -1.10 -6.08 8.65
C ALA A 155 -1.35 -5.93 7.15
N ILE A 156 -2.17 -6.79 6.56
CA ILE A 156 -2.51 -6.82 5.12
C ILE A 156 -3.72 -5.90 4.84
#